data_887a73b690ab464e87e8dcf2e8a81f10
#
_entry.id   887a73b690ab464e87e8dcf2e8a81f10
#
_cell.length_a   1.000
_cell.length_b   1.000
_cell.length_c   1.000
_cell.angle_alpha   90.00
_cell.angle_beta   90.00
_cell.angle_gamma   90.00
#
_symmetry.space_group_name_H-M   'P 1'
#
loop_
_entity.id
_entity.type
_entity.pdbx_description
1 polymer ?
#
loop_
_entity_poly.entity_id
_entity_poly.type
_entity_poly.pdbx_seq_one_letter_code
_entity_poly.pdbx_strand_id
1 'polypeptide(L)'
;DTDRSRGLGDVYKRQECCRDRDDFDYALLRLASERQIPVLGICRGMQIINTYFGGTLYQDLPAQYPSEINHRSPDAFMILQHNVRCLRTGKLYSVTGKESLKVSSIHHQAVKKLACGFKASAFADDGVIESIESDSEHIWGVQFHPELQAVEGDEAMKKLFVYFISQARTLSC
;
A
#
# COMPACT_ATOMS: atom_id res chain seq x y z
N ASP A 1 13.60 12.29 -15.76
CA ASP A 1 12.60 13.00 -14.97
C ASP A 1 11.85 11.97 -14.16
N THR A 2 12.31 11.77 -12.97
CA THR A 2 11.79 10.75 -12.10
C THR A 2 10.60 11.35 -11.35
N ASP A 3 9.41 10.94 -11.74
CA ASP A 3 8.15 11.12 -11.03
C ASP A 3 8.25 10.44 -9.66
N ARG A 4 8.97 11.09 -8.75
CA ARG A 4 9.38 10.51 -7.46
C ARG A 4 8.37 10.68 -6.35
N SER A 5 7.40 11.54 -6.52
CA SER A 5 6.48 11.83 -5.42
C SER A 5 5.04 12.01 -5.91
N ARG A 6 4.13 11.77 -5.02
CA ARG A 6 2.73 12.14 -5.22
C ARG A 6 2.57 13.62 -5.53
N GLY A 7 3.56 14.44 -5.15
CA GLY A 7 3.54 15.87 -5.33
C GLY A 7 3.59 16.33 -6.78
N LEU A 8 4.12 15.56 -7.70
CA LEU A 8 4.32 15.99 -9.08
C LEU A 8 3.14 15.70 -10.03
N GLY A 9 2.20 14.85 -9.62
CA GLY A 9 1.13 14.37 -10.52
C GLY A 9 -0.22 15.02 -10.37
N ASP A 10 -0.47 15.75 -9.31
CA ASP A 10 -1.85 16.10 -8.96
C ASP A 10 -2.27 17.55 -9.23
N VAL A 11 -1.57 18.22 -10.13
CA VAL A 11 -1.96 19.56 -10.63
C VAL A 11 -3.38 19.56 -11.23
N TYR A 12 -3.83 18.40 -11.69
CA TYR A 12 -5.11 18.25 -12.37
C TYR A 12 -6.33 18.14 -11.43
N LYS A 13 -6.15 17.77 -10.16
CA LYS A 13 -7.27 17.45 -9.25
C LYS A 13 -7.28 18.15 -7.89
N ARG A 14 -6.56 19.26 -7.72
CA ARG A 14 -6.53 20.04 -6.46
C ARG A 14 -6.16 19.25 -5.20
N GLN A 15 -5.37 18.19 -5.31
CA GLN A 15 -4.77 17.59 -4.13
C GLN A 15 -3.52 18.41 -3.81
N GLU A 16 -3.51 19.03 -2.65
CA GLU A 16 -2.34 19.73 -2.14
C GLU A 16 -1.17 18.76 -2.04
N CYS A 17 -0.15 18.99 -2.88
CA CYS A 17 1.13 18.33 -2.77
C CYS A 17 1.80 18.80 -1.48
N CYS A 18 1.75 18.00 -0.44
CA CYS A 18 2.42 18.34 0.81
C CYS A 18 3.85 17.79 0.76
N ARG A 19 4.79 18.55 0.17
CA ARG A 19 6.22 18.17 0.11
C ARG A 19 6.78 17.88 1.50
N ASP A 20 6.46 18.71 2.48
CA ASP A 20 6.92 18.52 3.85
C ASP A 20 6.50 17.16 4.43
N ARG A 21 5.30 16.69 4.07
CA ARG A 21 4.82 15.37 4.47
C ARG A 21 5.54 14.24 3.75
N ASP A 22 5.82 14.40 2.46
CA ASP A 22 6.58 13.41 1.69
C ASP A 22 8.03 13.32 2.20
N ASP A 23 8.67 14.47 2.48
CA ASP A 23 10.03 14.54 3.02
C ASP A 23 10.10 13.91 4.42
N PHE A 24 9.09 14.14 5.25
CA PHE A 24 8.99 13.50 6.57
C PHE A 24 8.84 11.98 6.47
N ASP A 25 7.93 11.49 5.61
CA ASP A 25 7.73 10.05 5.42
C ASP A 25 8.98 9.38 4.84
N TYR A 26 9.71 10.04 3.93
CA TYR A 26 10.99 9.54 3.41
C TYR A 26 12.08 9.50 4.49
N ALA A 27 12.13 10.50 5.36
CA ALA A 27 13.06 10.49 6.50
C ALA A 27 12.76 9.34 7.47
N LEU A 28 11.48 9.10 7.78
CA LEU A 28 11.05 7.96 8.60
C LEU A 28 11.42 6.62 7.97
N LEU A 29 11.14 6.43 6.66
CA LEU A 29 11.50 5.21 5.94
C LEU A 29 12.99 4.96 5.94
N ARG A 30 13.80 6.00 5.73
CA ARG A 30 15.26 5.90 5.80
C ARG A 30 15.71 5.39 7.17
N LEU A 31 15.26 6.03 8.25
CA LEU A 31 15.63 5.64 9.61
C LEU A 31 15.16 4.23 9.97
N ALA A 32 13.95 3.88 9.56
CA ALA A 32 13.41 2.53 9.79
C ALA A 32 14.22 1.47 9.03
N SER A 33 14.55 1.74 7.76
CA SER A 33 15.35 0.84 6.93
C SER A 33 16.76 0.65 7.48
N GLU A 34 17.46 1.74 7.86
CA GLU A 34 18.80 1.70 8.45
C GLU A 34 18.83 0.90 9.77
N ARG A 35 17.76 0.96 10.53
CA ARG A 35 17.62 0.28 11.84
C ARG A 35 16.89 -1.05 11.76
N GLN A 36 16.52 -1.49 10.58
CA GLN A 36 15.75 -2.71 10.34
C GLN A 36 14.41 -2.77 11.13
N ILE A 37 13.81 -1.62 11.40
CA ILE A 37 12.52 -1.51 12.07
C ILE A 37 11.42 -1.97 11.11
N PRO A 38 10.50 -2.86 11.51
CA PRO A 38 9.37 -3.25 10.68
C PRO A 38 8.51 -2.06 10.27
N VAL A 39 8.14 -2.02 8.98
CA VAL A 39 7.28 -0.98 8.42
C VAL A 39 6.09 -1.62 7.72
N LEU A 40 4.88 -1.17 8.07
CA LEU A 40 3.65 -1.45 7.34
C LEU A 40 3.13 -0.16 6.70
N GLY A 41 3.22 -0.07 5.38
CA GLY A 41 2.63 1.03 4.61
C GLY A 41 1.17 0.74 4.24
N ILE A 42 0.25 1.63 4.62
CA ILE A 42 -1.17 1.53 4.27
C ILE A 42 -1.51 2.61 3.24
N CYS A 43 -2.12 2.24 2.12
CA CYS A 43 -2.56 3.09 1.04
C CYS A 43 -1.43 4.03 0.56
N ARG A 44 -1.46 5.31 0.92
CA ARG A 44 -0.38 6.25 0.63
C ARG A 44 0.97 5.75 1.19
N GLY A 45 1.00 5.09 2.33
CA GLY A 45 2.22 4.52 2.90
C GLY A 45 2.87 3.47 1.99
N MET A 46 2.10 2.60 1.35
CA MET A 46 2.62 1.66 0.36
C MET A 46 3.21 2.39 -0.87
N GLN A 47 2.54 3.44 -1.33
CA GLN A 47 2.99 4.26 -2.45
C GLN A 47 4.31 4.98 -2.13
N ILE A 48 4.43 5.54 -0.93
CA ILE A 48 5.66 6.18 -0.42
C ILE A 48 6.80 5.16 -0.33
N ILE A 49 6.56 3.96 0.19
CA ILE A 49 7.55 2.87 0.18
C ILE A 49 8.04 2.62 -1.25
N ASN A 50 7.13 2.39 -2.19
CA ASN A 50 7.51 2.10 -3.56
C ASN A 50 8.33 3.22 -4.20
N THR A 51 7.92 4.49 -4.03
CA THR A 51 8.64 5.63 -4.63
C THR A 51 9.98 5.91 -3.96
N TYR A 52 10.09 5.75 -2.66
CA TYR A 52 11.34 5.88 -1.92
C TYR A 52 12.42 4.92 -2.44
N PHE A 53 12.05 3.68 -2.73
CA PHE A 53 12.96 2.67 -3.27
C PHE A 53 13.08 2.69 -4.81
N GLY A 54 12.59 3.73 -5.49
CA GLY A 54 12.79 3.99 -6.91
C GLY A 54 11.74 3.40 -7.85
N GLY A 55 10.62 2.95 -7.32
CA GLY A 55 9.43 2.61 -8.10
C GLY A 55 8.66 3.84 -8.59
N THR A 56 7.60 3.64 -9.36
CA THR A 56 6.74 4.72 -9.86
C THR A 56 5.26 4.43 -9.61
N LEU A 57 4.41 5.46 -9.75
CA LEU A 57 2.97 5.38 -9.55
C LEU A 57 2.20 5.73 -10.82
N TYR A 58 1.02 5.15 -10.98
CA TYR A 58 -0.06 5.78 -11.73
C TYR A 58 -0.56 6.99 -10.94
N GLN A 59 -0.52 8.17 -11.53
CA GLN A 59 -0.94 9.41 -10.86
C GLN A 59 -2.45 9.59 -10.86
N ASP A 60 -3.10 9.07 -11.86
CA ASP A 60 -4.55 9.01 -11.98
C ASP A 60 -4.92 7.66 -12.58
N LEU A 61 -5.33 6.73 -11.74
CA LEU A 61 -5.61 5.36 -12.13
C LEU A 61 -6.71 5.29 -13.21
N PRO A 62 -7.86 5.96 -13.07
CA PRO A 62 -8.88 5.96 -14.10
C PRO A 62 -8.41 6.47 -15.48
N ALA A 63 -7.53 7.45 -15.51
CA ALA A 63 -7.03 8.02 -16.76
C ALA A 63 -5.88 7.23 -17.39
N GLN A 64 -5.02 6.63 -16.55
CA GLN A 64 -3.78 5.98 -17.02
C GLN A 64 -3.87 4.46 -17.08
N TYR A 65 -4.86 3.88 -16.40
CA TYR A 65 -5.13 2.45 -16.34
C TYR A 65 -6.64 2.22 -16.29
N PRO A 66 -7.37 2.45 -17.39
CA PRO A 66 -8.82 2.28 -17.43
C PRO A 66 -9.23 0.83 -17.09
N SER A 67 -10.15 0.68 -16.16
CA SER A 67 -10.65 -0.60 -15.66
C SER A 67 -12.13 -0.47 -15.31
N GLU A 68 -12.84 -1.59 -15.26
CA GLU A 68 -14.22 -1.65 -14.76
C GLU A 68 -14.27 -1.59 -13.22
N ILE A 69 -13.13 -1.80 -12.54
CA ILE A 69 -13.03 -1.71 -11.09
C ILE A 69 -12.75 -0.26 -10.69
N ASN A 70 -13.65 0.30 -9.91
CA ASN A 70 -13.45 1.60 -9.31
C ASN A 70 -12.75 1.45 -7.96
N HIS A 71 -11.52 1.96 -7.85
CA HIS A 71 -10.74 1.97 -6.62
C HIS A 71 -11.05 3.16 -5.71
N ARG A 72 -11.79 4.16 -6.23
CA ARG A 72 -12.25 5.32 -5.46
C ARG A 72 -13.61 5.79 -5.97
N SER A 73 -14.52 6.05 -5.05
CA SER A 73 -15.79 6.71 -5.39
C SER A 73 -15.57 8.17 -5.77
N PRO A 74 -16.32 8.72 -6.73
CA PRO A 74 -16.44 10.15 -6.93
C PRO A 74 -16.97 10.88 -5.68
N ASP A 75 -17.82 10.21 -4.90
CA ASP A 75 -18.27 10.68 -3.59
C ASP A 75 -17.18 10.39 -2.56
N ALA A 76 -16.59 11.45 -2.00
CA ALA A 76 -15.49 11.35 -1.03
C ALA A 76 -15.88 10.63 0.28
N PHE A 77 -17.17 10.52 0.57
CA PHE A 77 -17.68 9.84 1.77
C PHE A 77 -17.99 8.36 1.56
N MET A 78 -17.98 7.90 0.30
CA MET A 78 -18.28 6.51 -0.03
C MET A 78 -17.01 5.68 -0.13
N ILE A 79 -16.88 4.68 0.72
CA ILE A 79 -15.82 3.67 0.67
C ILE A 79 -16.28 2.54 -0.26
N LEU A 80 -15.52 2.31 -1.31
CA LEU A 80 -15.75 1.19 -2.21
C LEU A 80 -15.12 -0.09 -1.69
N GLN A 81 -15.58 -1.22 -2.20
CA GLN A 81 -14.98 -2.52 -1.92
C GLN A 81 -14.76 -3.28 -3.22
N HIS A 82 -13.61 -3.95 -3.32
CA HIS A 82 -13.30 -4.87 -4.40
C HIS A 82 -12.57 -6.12 -3.88
N ASN A 83 -12.42 -7.11 -4.73
CA ASN A 83 -11.68 -8.31 -4.38
C ASN A 83 -10.18 -8.13 -4.65
N VAL A 84 -9.38 -8.73 -3.77
CA VAL A 84 -7.93 -8.82 -3.91
C VAL A 84 -7.51 -10.27 -3.83
N ARG A 85 -6.82 -10.74 -4.85
CA ARG A 85 -6.24 -12.08 -4.91
C ARG A 85 -4.85 -12.06 -4.29
N CYS A 86 -4.64 -12.89 -3.26
CA CYS A 86 -3.37 -13.04 -2.56
C CYS A 86 -2.55 -14.18 -3.16
N LEU A 87 -1.27 -13.95 -3.43
CA LEU A 87 -0.36 -15.01 -3.82
C LEU A 87 -0.02 -15.88 -2.61
N ARG A 88 -0.03 -17.21 -2.78
CA ARG A 88 0.28 -18.17 -1.69
C ARG A 88 1.69 -18.01 -1.12
N THR A 89 2.61 -17.46 -1.91
CA THR A 89 3.99 -17.17 -1.50
C THR A 89 4.14 -15.82 -0.81
N GLY A 90 3.07 -15.04 -0.70
CA GLY A 90 3.09 -13.69 -0.15
C GLY A 90 2.73 -13.63 1.33
N LYS A 91 3.21 -12.57 1.97
CA LYS A 91 2.99 -12.29 3.39
C LYS A 91 1.50 -12.13 3.72
N LEU A 92 0.75 -11.45 2.85
CA LEU A 92 -0.68 -11.25 3.05
C LEU A 92 -1.43 -12.59 3.16
N TYR A 93 -1.10 -13.58 2.29
CA TYR A 93 -1.66 -14.92 2.40
C TYR A 93 -1.18 -15.63 3.67
N SER A 94 0.13 -15.58 3.98
CA SER A 94 0.68 -16.28 5.15
C SER A 94 0.04 -15.81 6.47
N VAL A 95 -0.32 -14.52 6.56
CA VAL A 95 -0.93 -13.93 7.75
C VAL A 95 -2.43 -14.18 7.83
N THR A 96 -3.14 -14.04 6.72
CA THR A 96 -4.60 -14.15 6.70
C THR A 96 -5.12 -15.56 6.46
N GLY A 97 -4.33 -16.41 5.79
CA GLY A 97 -4.71 -17.74 5.33
C GLY A 97 -5.71 -17.71 4.17
N LYS A 98 -5.93 -16.56 3.53
CA LYS A 98 -6.96 -16.39 2.49
C LYS A 98 -6.34 -16.11 1.13
N GLU A 99 -6.81 -16.80 0.09
CA GLU A 99 -6.42 -16.54 -1.29
C GLU A 99 -7.15 -15.36 -1.92
N SER A 100 -8.29 -14.97 -1.35
CA SER A 100 -9.06 -13.80 -1.75
C SER A 100 -9.57 -13.06 -0.53
N LEU A 101 -9.48 -11.74 -0.60
CA LEU A 101 -9.97 -10.81 0.41
C LEU A 101 -10.87 -9.78 -0.27
N LYS A 102 -11.98 -9.44 0.37
CA LYS A 102 -12.76 -8.27 0.00
C LYS A 102 -12.27 -7.10 0.83
N VAL A 103 -11.80 -6.04 0.18
CA VAL A 103 -11.06 -4.95 0.84
C VAL A 103 -11.72 -3.59 0.63
N SER A 104 -11.52 -2.68 1.59
CA SER A 104 -12.00 -1.29 1.51
C SER A 104 -11.00 -0.42 0.74
N SER A 105 -11.46 0.25 -0.30
CA SER A 105 -10.64 1.00 -1.26
C SER A 105 -11.08 2.45 -1.40
N ILE A 106 -10.14 3.38 -1.30
CA ILE A 106 -10.33 4.82 -1.47
C ILE A 106 -9.12 5.48 -2.15
N HIS A 107 -8.44 4.78 -3.07
CA HIS A 107 -7.27 5.31 -3.76
C HIS A 107 -7.53 5.55 -5.25
N HIS A 108 -6.93 6.61 -5.81
CA HIS A 108 -6.95 6.92 -7.24
C HIS A 108 -5.56 6.84 -7.87
N GLN A 109 -4.53 6.58 -7.05
CA GLN A 109 -3.16 6.30 -7.45
C GLN A 109 -2.80 4.88 -7.06
N ALA A 110 -1.88 4.26 -7.79
CA ALA A 110 -1.41 2.90 -7.53
C ALA A 110 0.03 2.72 -8.01
N VAL A 111 0.67 1.65 -7.57
CA VAL A 111 2.00 1.26 -8.06
C VAL A 111 1.93 0.95 -9.56
N LYS A 112 2.77 1.66 -10.36
CA LYS A 112 2.94 1.43 -11.80
C LYS A 112 4.15 0.55 -12.09
N LYS A 113 5.31 0.97 -11.58
CA LYS A 113 6.54 0.19 -11.64
C LYS A 113 6.97 -0.13 -10.23
N LEU A 114 7.12 -1.41 -9.95
CA LEU A 114 7.58 -1.87 -8.65
C LEU A 114 9.05 -1.51 -8.43
N ALA A 115 9.39 -1.11 -7.21
CA ALA A 115 10.76 -0.83 -6.80
C ALA A 115 11.62 -2.09 -6.85
N CYS A 116 12.91 -1.91 -7.15
CA CYS A 116 13.88 -3.02 -7.08
C CYS A 116 14.01 -3.51 -5.64
N GLY A 117 14.13 -4.84 -5.44
CA GLY A 117 14.16 -5.44 -4.09
C GLY A 117 12.78 -5.58 -3.43
N PHE A 118 11.71 -5.40 -4.22
CA PHE A 118 10.33 -5.65 -3.79
C PHE A 118 9.64 -6.65 -4.71
N LYS A 119 8.70 -7.40 -4.17
CA LYS A 119 7.78 -8.26 -4.92
C LYS A 119 6.35 -7.85 -4.65
N ALA A 120 5.49 -7.96 -5.65
CA ALA A 120 4.05 -7.83 -5.48
C ALA A 120 3.49 -9.16 -4.98
N SER A 121 2.65 -9.11 -3.96
CA SER A 121 2.10 -10.31 -3.31
C SER A 121 0.57 -10.40 -3.32
N ALA A 122 -0.10 -9.33 -3.74
CA ALA A 122 -1.54 -9.35 -3.98
C ALA A 122 -1.94 -8.36 -5.08
N PHE A 123 -3.05 -8.68 -5.75
CA PHE A 123 -3.55 -7.93 -6.90
C PHE A 123 -5.08 -7.84 -6.86
N ALA A 124 -5.63 -6.71 -7.25
CA ALA A 124 -7.04 -6.60 -7.58
C ALA A 124 -7.37 -7.43 -8.85
N ASP A 125 -8.65 -7.68 -9.09
CA ASP A 125 -9.07 -8.50 -10.25
C ASP A 125 -8.71 -7.87 -11.60
N ASP A 126 -8.47 -6.54 -11.65
CA ASP A 126 -7.98 -5.83 -12.82
C ASP A 126 -6.45 -5.80 -12.94
N GLY A 127 -5.73 -6.40 -12.01
CA GLY A 127 -4.26 -6.49 -12.02
C GLY A 127 -3.54 -5.36 -11.29
N VAL A 128 -4.25 -4.40 -10.71
CA VAL A 128 -3.63 -3.38 -9.86
C VAL A 128 -2.94 -4.03 -8.65
N ILE A 129 -1.71 -3.60 -8.36
CA ILE A 129 -0.93 -4.13 -7.23
C ILE A 129 -1.55 -3.63 -5.93
N GLU A 130 -1.94 -4.56 -5.07
CA GLU A 130 -2.60 -4.31 -3.80
C GLU A 130 -1.74 -4.65 -2.57
N SER A 131 -0.62 -5.36 -2.76
CA SER A 131 0.37 -5.57 -1.70
C SER A 131 1.77 -5.71 -2.27
N ILE A 132 2.74 -5.11 -1.58
CA ILE A 132 4.18 -5.20 -1.88
C ILE A 132 4.95 -5.61 -0.63
N GLU A 133 6.06 -6.32 -0.83
CA GLU A 133 6.94 -6.79 0.24
C GLU A 133 8.39 -6.62 -0.17
N SER A 134 9.25 -6.16 0.74
CA SER A 134 10.69 -6.14 0.51
C SER A 134 11.28 -7.56 0.60
N ASP A 135 12.36 -7.81 -0.14
CA ASP A 135 13.11 -9.06 -0.05
C ASP A 135 13.68 -9.31 1.35
N SER A 136 13.93 -8.24 2.11
CA SER A 136 14.36 -8.29 3.52
C SER A 136 13.23 -8.59 4.51
N GLU A 137 11.99 -8.65 4.04
CA GLU A 137 10.77 -9.01 4.78
C GLU A 137 10.32 -8.06 5.91
N HIS A 138 11.04 -7.00 6.25
CA HIS A 138 10.59 -6.07 7.31
C HIS A 138 9.81 -4.87 6.79
N ILE A 139 9.85 -4.58 5.49
CA ILE A 139 9.09 -3.49 4.89
C ILE A 139 8.05 -4.08 3.95
N TRP A 140 6.80 -3.82 4.20
CA TRP A 140 5.71 -4.26 3.35
C TRP A 140 4.56 -3.25 3.36
N GLY A 141 3.66 -3.36 2.42
CA GLY A 141 2.54 -2.44 2.31
C GLY A 141 1.33 -3.06 1.65
N VAL A 142 0.18 -2.46 1.95
CA VAL A 142 -1.10 -2.76 1.31
C VAL A 142 -1.72 -1.48 0.76
N GLN A 143 -2.38 -1.57 -0.40
CA GLN A 143 -2.98 -0.41 -1.05
C GLN A 143 -4.36 -0.08 -0.48
N PHE A 144 -5.07 -1.08 -0.02
CA PHE A 144 -6.37 -0.95 0.63
C PHE A 144 -6.24 -0.47 2.08
N HIS A 145 -7.38 -0.29 2.77
CA HIS A 145 -7.48 0.22 4.14
C HIS A 145 -7.92 -0.89 5.12
N PRO A 146 -6.99 -1.74 5.60
CA PRO A 146 -7.32 -2.83 6.52
C PRO A 146 -7.82 -2.32 7.88
N GLU A 147 -7.43 -1.10 8.30
CA GLU A 147 -7.85 -0.51 9.57
C GLU A 147 -9.35 -0.31 9.64
N LEU A 148 -9.99 0.05 8.55
CA LEU A 148 -11.44 0.27 8.51
C LEU A 148 -12.19 -1.03 8.82
N GLN A 149 -11.82 -2.11 8.15
CA GLN A 149 -12.48 -3.41 8.34
C GLN A 149 -12.09 -4.08 9.67
N ALA A 150 -10.86 -3.86 10.16
CA ALA A 150 -10.43 -4.37 11.46
C ALA A 150 -11.27 -3.78 12.60
N VAL A 151 -11.60 -2.49 12.55
CA VAL A 151 -12.47 -1.81 13.52
C VAL A 151 -13.90 -2.37 13.45
N GLU A 152 -14.38 -2.72 12.26
CA GLU A 152 -15.68 -3.35 12.04
C GLU A 152 -15.72 -4.83 12.45
N GLY A 153 -14.59 -5.41 12.82
CA GLY A 153 -14.53 -6.77 13.34
C GLY A 153 -13.99 -7.83 12.38
N ASP A 154 -13.47 -7.45 11.20
CA ASP A 154 -12.88 -8.42 10.27
C ASP A 154 -11.62 -9.06 10.86
N GLU A 155 -11.70 -10.37 11.10
CA GLU A 155 -10.63 -11.13 11.74
C GLU A 155 -9.38 -11.27 10.86
N ALA A 156 -9.50 -11.29 9.53
CA ALA A 156 -8.34 -11.33 8.65
C ALA A 156 -7.55 -10.01 8.72
N MET A 157 -8.26 -8.89 8.75
CA MET A 157 -7.64 -7.57 8.86
C MET A 157 -7.02 -7.34 10.26
N LYS A 158 -7.66 -7.82 11.32
CA LYS A 158 -7.06 -7.81 12.68
C LYS A 158 -5.75 -8.59 12.74
N LYS A 159 -5.68 -9.76 12.08
CA LYS A 159 -4.46 -10.57 12.01
C LYS A 159 -3.28 -9.82 11.39
N LEU A 160 -3.51 -8.93 10.42
CA LEU A 160 -2.45 -8.09 9.84
C LEU A 160 -1.78 -7.23 10.91
N PHE A 161 -2.57 -6.55 11.73
CA PHE A 161 -2.03 -5.69 12.80
C PHE A 161 -1.37 -6.51 13.91
N VAL A 162 -1.96 -7.63 14.32
CA VAL A 162 -1.38 -8.53 15.32
C VAL A 162 -0.02 -9.05 14.83
N TYR A 163 0.06 -9.49 13.57
CA TYR A 163 1.31 -9.94 12.97
C TYR A 163 2.35 -8.80 12.94
N PHE A 164 1.99 -7.61 12.47
CA PHE A 164 2.89 -6.46 12.41
C PHE A 164 3.45 -6.10 13.79
N ILE A 165 2.58 -6.03 14.82
CA ILE A 165 3.00 -5.75 16.19
C ILE A 165 3.94 -6.86 16.72
N SER A 166 3.70 -8.12 16.37
CA SER A 166 4.58 -9.21 16.79
C SER A 166 5.99 -9.07 16.20
N GLN A 167 6.12 -8.63 14.95
CA GLN A 167 7.42 -8.36 14.32
C GLN A 167 8.17 -7.20 15.00
N ALA A 168 7.45 -6.15 15.41
CA ALA A 168 8.05 -5.01 16.11
C ALA A 168 8.59 -5.40 17.51
N ARG A 169 7.96 -6.36 18.19
CA ARG A 169 8.39 -6.83 19.52
C ARG A 169 9.65 -7.66 19.50
N THR A 170 9.95 -8.37 18.43
CA THR A 170 11.16 -9.22 18.31
C THR A 170 12.44 -8.41 18.21
N LEU A 171 12.36 -7.10 17.94
CA LEU A 171 13.52 -6.19 17.90
C LEU A 171 13.89 -5.59 19.27
N SER A 172 13.07 -5.82 20.29
CA SER A 172 13.23 -5.19 21.62
C SER A 172 13.98 -6.10 22.62
N CYS A 173 14.59 -7.21 22.14
CA CYS A 173 15.36 -8.14 22.97
C CYS A 173 16.83 -8.12 22.66
#